data_9ed881dc989a613b08df3e616f91b5dc
#
_entry.id   9ed881dc989a613b08df3e616f91b5dc
#
_cell.length_a   1.000
_cell.length_b   1.000
_cell.length_c   1.000
_cell.angle_alpha   90.00
_cell.angle_beta   90.00
_cell.angle_gamma   90.00
#
_symmetry.space_group_name_H-M   'P 1'
#
loop_
_entity.id
_entity.type
_entity.pdbx_description
1 polymer ?
#
loop_
_entity_poly.entity_id
_entity_poly.type
_entity_poly.pdbx_seq_one_letter_code
_entity_poly.pdbx_strand_id
1 'polypeptide(L)' 'MNIFIDTEAMRFVTEKELRQEFEQLKREQPEEYDYTFEQYIQNCTSKNGTLEEI' A
#
# COMPACT_ATOMS: atom_id res chain seq x y z
N MET A 1 0.52 -13.57 7.66
CA MET A 1 0.37 -12.11 7.82
C MET A 1 1.55 -11.43 7.18
N ASN A 2 1.29 -10.53 6.24
CA ASN A 2 2.37 -9.85 5.54
C ASN A 2 2.72 -8.55 6.26
N ILE A 3 4.02 -8.35 6.43
CA ILE A 3 4.54 -7.13 7.03
C ILE A 3 5.45 -6.47 6.01
N PHE A 4 5.32 -5.17 5.90
CA PHE A 4 6.10 -4.36 4.97
C PHE A 4 6.93 -3.35 5.75
N ILE A 5 8.03 -2.93 5.18
CA ILE A 5 8.81 -1.82 5.74
C ILE A 5 8.66 -0.62 4.80
N ASP A 6 8.32 0.52 5.39
CA ASP A 6 8.29 1.78 4.67
C ASP A 6 9.68 2.37 4.73
N THR A 7 10.40 2.28 3.61
CA THR A 7 11.80 2.71 3.56
C THR A 7 11.97 4.21 3.67
N GLU A 8 10.95 4.97 3.32
CA GLU A 8 11.00 6.43 3.44
C GLU A 8 10.73 6.88 4.88
N ALA A 9 9.72 6.31 5.51
CA ALA A 9 9.36 6.65 6.88
C ALA A 9 10.14 5.83 7.91
N MET A 10 10.87 4.80 7.48
CA MET A 10 11.65 3.91 8.34
C MET A 10 10.80 3.26 9.43
N ARG A 11 9.64 2.74 9.04
CA ARG A 11 8.73 2.07 9.98
C ARG A 11 8.10 0.84 9.34
N PHE A 12 7.62 -0.06 10.20
CA PHE A 12 6.90 -1.24 9.73
C PHE A 12 5.44 -0.90 9.49
N VAL A 13 4.87 -1.50 8.45
CA VAL A 13 3.46 -1.33 8.08
C VAL A 13 2.86 -2.72 7.86
N THR A 14 1.69 -2.96 8.44
CA THR A 14 1.00 -4.24 8.27
C THR A 14 0.08 -4.19 7.06
N GLU A 15 -0.28 -5.39 6.56
CA GLU A 15 -1.26 -5.48 5.47
C GLU A 15 -2.59 -4.83 5.86
N LYS A 16 -2.99 -5.00 7.12
CA LYS A 16 -4.23 -4.41 7.63
C LYS A 16 -4.22 -2.89 7.50
N GLU A 17 -3.11 -2.27 7.86
CA GLU A 17 -2.97 -0.81 7.74
C GLU A 17 -3.03 -0.36 6.28
N LEU A 18 -2.36 -1.08 5.40
CA LEU A 18 -2.37 -0.77 3.98
C LEU A 18 -3.76 -0.92 3.38
N ARG A 19 -4.50 -1.95 3.81
CA ARG A 19 -5.85 -2.17 3.34
C ARG A 19 -6.79 -1.04 3.76
N GLN A 20 -6.67 -0.59 5.00
CA GLN A 20 -7.45 0.54 5.48
C GLN A 20 -7.14 1.82 4.72
N GLU A 21 -5.87 2.06 4.48
CA GLU A 21 -5.43 3.22 3.72
C GLU A 21 -5.94 3.18 2.29
N PHE A 22 -5.84 2.02 1.64
CA PHE A 22 -6.34 1.86 0.28
C PHE A 22 -7.86 2.09 0.19
N GLU A 23 -8.62 1.54 1.14
CA GLU A 23 -10.07 1.75 1.17
C GLU A 23 -10.43 3.22 1.32
N GLN A 24 -9.69 3.95 2.15
CA GLN A 24 -9.91 5.37 2.32
C GLN A 24 -9.60 6.14 1.05
N LEU A 25 -8.47 5.85 0.42
CA LEU A 25 -8.07 6.50 -0.83
C LEU A 25 -9.07 6.21 -1.95
N LYS A 26 -9.54 4.98 -2.03
CA LYS A 26 -10.54 4.58 -3.03
C LYS A 26 -11.86 5.30 -2.82
N ARG A 27 -12.20 5.58 -1.57
CA ARG A 27 -13.41 6.30 -1.22
C ARG A 27 -13.31 7.79 -1.60
N GLU A 28 -12.13 8.38 -1.39
CA GLU A 28 -11.89 9.79 -1.68
C GLU A 28 -11.61 10.05 -3.16
N GLN A 29 -10.92 9.12 -3.81
CA GLN A 29 -10.50 9.28 -5.21
C GLN A 29 -10.77 7.99 -5.99
N PRO A 30 -12.06 7.64 -6.18
CA PRO A 30 -12.41 6.37 -6.82
C PRO A 30 -11.91 6.22 -8.24
N GLU A 31 -11.73 7.29 -8.96
CA GLU A 31 -11.23 7.25 -10.33
C GLU A 31 -9.75 6.92 -10.41
N GLU A 32 -8.96 7.36 -9.41
CA GLU A 32 -7.53 7.11 -9.37
C GLU A 32 -7.19 5.75 -8.78
N TYR A 33 -8.04 5.24 -7.90
CA TYR A 33 -7.80 3.96 -7.21
C TYR A 33 -8.77 2.88 -7.66
N ASP A 34 -9.09 2.89 -8.96
CA ASP A 34 -9.98 1.90 -9.58
C ASP A 34 -9.21 0.64 -9.98
N TYR A 35 -8.65 -0.02 -8.97
CA TYR A 35 -7.93 -1.28 -9.16
C TYR A 35 -7.97 -2.07 -7.84
N THR A 36 -7.45 -3.31 -7.87
CA THR A 36 -7.53 -4.19 -6.70
C THR A 36 -6.48 -3.83 -5.66
N PHE A 37 -6.71 -4.31 -4.44
CA PHE A 37 -5.73 -4.14 -3.36
C PHE A 37 -4.39 -4.80 -3.73
N GLU A 38 -4.43 -5.95 -4.40
CA GLU A 38 -3.21 -6.63 -4.83
C GLU A 38 -2.40 -5.76 -5.78
N GLN A 39 -3.05 -5.08 -6.70
CA GLN A 39 -2.39 -4.14 -7.60
C GLN A 39 -1.82 -2.95 -6.82
N TYR A 40 -2.55 -2.47 -5.82
CA TYR A 40 -2.08 -1.41 -4.96
C TYR A 40 -0.78 -1.79 -4.26
N ILE A 41 -0.72 -3.02 -3.71
CA ILE A 41 0.49 -3.52 -3.05
C ILE A 41 1.66 -3.60 -4.04
N GLN A 42 1.42 -4.10 -5.24
CA GLN A 42 2.45 -4.17 -6.28
C GLN A 42 3.01 -2.78 -6.61
N ASN A 43 2.15 -1.79 -6.72
CA ASN A 43 2.58 -0.43 -6.99
C ASN A 43 3.41 0.14 -5.86
N CYS A 44 3.05 -0.16 -4.60
CA CYS A 44 3.78 0.32 -3.44
C CYS A 44 5.14 -0.38 -3.26
N THR A 45 5.27 -1.62 -3.74
CA THR A 45 6.50 -2.40 -3.59
C THR A 45 7.37 -2.40 -4.85
N SER A 46 6.93 -1.73 -5.91
CA SER A 46 7.71 -1.61 -7.14
C SER A 46 8.92 -0.69 -6.95
N LYS A 47 9.74 -0.56 -8.00
CA LYS A 47 10.94 0.29 -7.95
C LYS A 47 10.64 1.73 -7.55
N ASN A 48 9.46 2.23 -7.91
CA ASN A 48 9.06 3.60 -7.60
C ASN A 48 8.30 3.70 -6.28
N GLY A 49 8.07 2.57 -5.61
CA GLY A 49 7.38 2.54 -4.34
C GLY A 49 8.34 2.63 -3.17
N THR A 50 7.80 2.92 -2.00
CA THR A 50 8.57 3.07 -0.76
C THR A 50 8.45 1.88 0.17
N LEU A 51 7.67 0.86 -0.20
CA LEU A 51 7.45 -0.31 0.64
C LEU A 51 8.25 -1.50 0.14
N GLU A 52 8.77 -2.27 1.08
CA GLU A 52 9.42 -3.55 0.81
C GLU A 52 8.74 -4.62 1.67
N GLU A 53 8.40 -5.74 1.07
CA GLU A 53 7.83 -6.87 1.80
C GLU A 53 8.92 -7.64 2.52
N ILE A 54 8.66 -7.95 3.76
CA ILE A 54 9.59 -8.73 4.59
C ILE A 54 9.30 -10.23 4.48
#